data_8c0a928e3f4d5da4eb9ac55482a7ff93
#
_entry.id   8c0a928e3f4d5da4eb9ac55482a7ff93
#
_cell.length_a   1.000
_cell.length_b   1.000
_cell.length_c   1.000
_cell.angle_alpha   90.00
_cell.angle_beta   90.00
_cell.angle_gamma   90.00
#
_symmetry.space_group_name_H-M   'P 1'
#
loop_
_entity.id
_entity.type
_entity.pdbx_description
1 polymer ?
#
loop_
_entity_poly.entity_id
_entity_poly.type
_entity_poly.pdbx_seq_one_letter_code
_entity_poly.pdbx_strand_id
1 'polypeptide(L)'
;MRALWRSALLGIPASTLLALILGSSVPVSRRVAFVIFVSVADIASMACAGHYLRVRRTGTVVLRYPAGLVCMVLVALAWASPALFALPGEHNVELRAVYLLFVCGTSATWVVGTAARRLYFYASQIPLLLIVGAAFTLSGDRVTRLLGLSVPIYFIVMASLHHEVHGVVVSELQLREHNDETNAQLRDANAKLVRRALRDELTGLANRAAFVDLLQRAVGDAREHGTMVGVLYFDVDRLKVVNDSLGHATGDMLLVQIAERVHQMLRTTDVLARLGGDEFTMLLDKLRSNAEAVVIAERVLQSFVDPFM
;
A
#
# COMPACT_ATOMS: atom_id res chain seq x y z
N MET A 1 -4.53 -4.03 12.37
CA MET A 1 -4.18 -5.47 12.36
C MET A 1 -2.81 -5.78 12.99
N ARG A 2 -1.68 -5.13 12.57
CA ARG A 2 -0.37 -5.32 13.27
C ARG A 2 -0.43 -4.93 14.76
N ALA A 3 -1.22 -3.90 15.12
CA ALA A 3 -1.43 -3.50 16.51
C ALA A 3 -2.22 -4.54 17.33
N LEU A 4 -3.24 -5.18 16.73
CA LEU A 4 -3.96 -6.30 17.37
C LEU A 4 -3.06 -7.50 17.64
N TRP A 5 -2.13 -7.80 16.76
CA TRP A 5 -1.12 -8.84 16.99
C TRP A 5 -0.23 -8.53 18.22
N ARG A 6 0.18 -7.27 18.37
CA ARG A 6 1.02 -6.85 19.51
C ARG A 6 0.24 -6.87 20.82
N SER A 7 -1.03 -6.42 20.83
CA SER A 7 -1.86 -6.44 22.04
C SER A 7 -2.18 -7.86 22.50
N ALA A 8 -2.45 -8.80 21.59
CA ALA A 8 -2.69 -10.19 21.91
C ALA A 8 -1.43 -10.90 22.46
N LEU A 9 -0.23 -10.54 21.97
CA LEU A 9 1.04 -11.05 22.52
C LEU A 9 1.28 -10.63 23.98
N LEU A 10 0.72 -9.51 24.41
CA LEU A 10 0.84 -9.02 25.79
C LEU A 10 -0.19 -9.67 26.73
N GLY A 11 -1.28 -10.22 26.20
CA GLY A 11 -2.34 -10.84 26.99
C GLY A 11 -1.88 -12.07 27.76
N ILE A 12 -1.10 -12.94 27.13
CA ILE A 12 -0.58 -14.17 27.77
C ILE A 12 0.33 -13.88 28.97
N PRO A 13 1.40 -13.05 28.85
CA PRO A 13 2.22 -12.71 30.02
C PRO A 13 1.45 -11.92 31.05
N ALA A 14 0.52 -11.04 30.68
CA ALA A 14 -0.28 -10.28 31.63
C ALA A 14 -1.25 -11.20 32.41
N SER A 15 -1.92 -12.15 31.78
CA SER A 15 -2.78 -13.12 32.46
C SER A 15 -1.99 -14.06 33.38
N THR A 16 -0.78 -14.47 32.97
CA THR A 16 0.12 -15.27 33.79
C THR A 16 0.58 -14.50 35.03
N LEU A 17 0.98 -13.25 34.84
CA LEU A 17 1.38 -12.38 35.96
C LEU A 17 0.21 -12.17 36.94
N LEU A 18 -0.99 -11.88 36.43
CA LEU A 18 -2.18 -11.75 37.27
C LEU A 18 -2.48 -13.07 38.04
N ALA A 19 -2.38 -14.22 37.39
CA ALA A 19 -2.58 -15.52 38.02
C ALA A 19 -1.55 -15.79 39.14
N LEU A 20 -0.32 -15.33 38.99
CA LEU A 20 0.72 -15.40 40.04
C LEU A 20 0.39 -14.46 41.22
N ILE A 21 -0.04 -13.24 40.94
CA ILE A 21 -0.43 -12.25 41.96
C ILE A 21 -1.63 -12.74 42.80
N LEU A 22 -2.61 -13.40 42.15
CA LEU A 22 -3.74 -14.00 42.86
C LEU A 22 -3.32 -15.08 43.86
N GLY A 23 -2.14 -15.66 43.69
CA GLY A 23 -1.45 -16.48 44.69
C GLY A 23 -2.30 -17.58 45.34
N SER A 24 -2.09 -17.82 46.62
CA SER A 24 -2.82 -18.82 47.40
C SER A 24 -4.28 -18.46 47.70
N SER A 25 -4.67 -17.21 47.44
CA SER A 25 -6.03 -16.72 47.65
C SER A 25 -7.05 -17.33 46.66
N VAL A 26 -6.58 -17.84 45.53
CA VAL A 26 -7.40 -18.47 44.49
C VAL A 26 -6.91 -19.88 44.20
N PRO A 27 -7.80 -20.89 44.14
CA PRO A 27 -7.41 -22.27 43.82
C PRO A 27 -6.59 -22.35 42.54
N VAL A 28 -5.52 -23.19 42.52
CA VAL A 28 -4.63 -23.35 41.37
C VAL A 28 -5.39 -23.69 40.09
N SER A 29 -6.40 -24.57 40.19
CA SER A 29 -7.24 -24.97 39.07
C SER A 29 -7.93 -23.77 38.39
N ARG A 30 -8.47 -22.83 39.16
CA ARG A 30 -9.14 -21.63 38.63
C ARG A 30 -8.13 -20.66 37.98
N ARG A 31 -6.93 -20.48 38.58
CA ARG A 31 -5.86 -19.66 38.01
C ARG A 31 -5.37 -20.21 36.68
N VAL A 32 -5.13 -21.52 36.61
CA VAL A 32 -4.73 -22.21 35.38
C VAL A 32 -5.81 -22.13 34.32
N ALA A 33 -7.08 -22.37 34.68
CA ALA A 33 -8.21 -22.23 33.77
C ALA A 33 -8.31 -20.82 33.17
N PHE A 34 -8.11 -19.78 33.99
CA PHE A 34 -8.10 -18.39 33.53
C PHE A 34 -6.99 -18.13 32.50
N VAL A 35 -5.74 -18.53 32.80
CA VAL A 35 -4.61 -18.35 31.88
C VAL A 35 -4.84 -19.08 30.57
N ILE A 36 -5.34 -20.33 30.63
CA ILE A 36 -5.68 -21.10 29.42
C ILE A 36 -6.75 -20.39 28.62
N PHE A 37 -7.81 -19.92 29.26
CA PHE A 37 -8.92 -19.26 28.57
C PHE A 37 -8.47 -17.97 27.86
N VAL A 38 -7.71 -17.12 28.53
CA VAL A 38 -7.14 -15.90 27.90
C VAL A 38 -6.20 -16.27 26.77
N SER A 39 -5.32 -17.24 26.97
CA SER A 39 -4.36 -17.67 25.94
C SER A 39 -5.06 -18.21 24.67
N VAL A 40 -6.09 -19.02 24.85
CA VAL A 40 -6.88 -19.55 23.71
C VAL A 40 -7.60 -18.44 22.98
N ALA A 41 -8.22 -17.51 23.70
CA ALA A 41 -8.93 -16.38 23.10
C ALA A 41 -7.97 -15.44 22.32
N ASP A 42 -6.80 -15.14 22.90
CA ASP A 42 -5.77 -14.32 22.25
C ASP A 42 -5.19 -15.01 21.00
N ILE A 43 -4.87 -16.30 21.07
CA ILE A 43 -4.37 -17.07 19.92
C ILE A 43 -5.43 -17.11 18.81
N ALA A 44 -6.71 -17.33 19.14
CA ALA A 44 -7.80 -17.31 18.17
C ALA A 44 -7.92 -15.94 17.50
N SER A 45 -7.81 -14.85 18.27
CA SER A 45 -7.81 -13.48 17.76
C SER A 45 -6.64 -13.23 16.80
N MET A 46 -5.43 -13.70 17.15
CA MET A 46 -4.23 -13.63 16.29
C MET A 46 -4.41 -14.42 15.00
N ALA A 47 -4.94 -15.64 15.07
CA ALA A 47 -5.20 -16.49 13.90
C ALA A 47 -6.21 -15.82 12.95
N CYS A 48 -7.31 -15.27 13.50
CA CYS A 48 -8.29 -14.50 12.75
C CYS A 48 -7.68 -13.28 12.06
N ALA A 49 -6.85 -12.52 12.77
CA ALA A 49 -6.16 -11.36 12.21
C ALA A 49 -5.17 -11.77 11.10
N GLY A 50 -4.44 -12.86 11.30
CA GLY A 50 -3.52 -13.43 10.30
C GLY A 50 -4.23 -13.89 9.03
N HIS A 51 -5.36 -14.59 9.19
CA HIS A 51 -6.20 -15.02 8.07
C HIS A 51 -6.74 -13.83 7.29
N TYR A 52 -7.28 -12.81 7.95
CA TYR A 52 -7.75 -11.58 7.31
C TYR A 52 -6.66 -10.89 6.49
N LEU A 53 -5.42 -10.80 7.02
CA LEU A 53 -4.30 -10.19 6.31
C LEU A 53 -3.90 -10.97 5.05
N ARG A 54 -4.01 -12.32 5.08
CA ARG A 54 -3.76 -13.16 3.89
C ARG A 54 -4.82 -12.93 2.82
N VAL A 55 -6.10 -13.00 3.20
CA VAL A 55 -7.24 -12.79 2.28
C VAL A 55 -7.19 -11.40 1.64
N ARG A 56 -6.85 -10.36 2.41
CA ARG A 56 -6.69 -9.00 1.85
C ARG A 56 -5.57 -8.91 0.81
N ARG A 57 -4.49 -9.69 0.94
CA ARG A 57 -3.39 -9.71 -0.05
C ARG A 57 -3.80 -10.33 -1.38
N THR A 58 -4.83 -11.17 -1.41
CA THR A 58 -5.37 -11.79 -2.64
C THR A 58 -6.39 -10.92 -3.38
N GLY A 59 -6.58 -9.67 -2.95
CA GLY A 59 -7.45 -8.71 -3.65
C GLY A 59 -8.94 -8.83 -3.38
N THR A 60 -9.38 -9.81 -2.58
CA THR A 60 -10.78 -9.94 -2.17
C THR A 60 -11.13 -8.91 -1.11
N VAL A 61 -12.08 -8.01 -1.42
CA VAL A 61 -12.59 -7.02 -0.49
C VAL A 61 -13.52 -7.70 0.52
N VAL A 62 -12.99 -8.01 1.70
CA VAL A 62 -13.81 -8.52 2.81
C VAL A 62 -14.35 -7.34 3.61
N LEU A 63 -15.52 -6.85 3.22
CA LEU A 63 -16.20 -5.71 3.88
C LEU A 63 -16.61 -6.00 5.33
N ARG A 64 -16.89 -7.26 5.68
CA ARG A 64 -17.29 -7.69 7.03
C ARG A 64 -16.55 -8.97 7.40
N TYR A 65 -15.86 -8.95 8.54
CA TYR A 65 -15.20 -10.13 9.09
C TYR A 65 -15.82 -10.48 10.46
N PRO A 66 -16.94 -11.20 10.49
CA PRO A 66 -17.68 -11.49 11.73
C PRO A 66 -16.86 -12.29 12.74
N ALA A 67 -15.98 -13.17 12.28
CA ALA A 67 -15.10 -13.95 13.15
C ALA A 67 -14.20 -13.05 14.03
N GLY A 68 -13.76 -11.91 13.54
CA GLY A 68 -12.97 -10.96 14.33
C GLY A 68 -13.78 -10.33 15.48
N LEU A 69 -15.09 -10.09 15.28
CA LEU A 69 -15.97 -9.59 16.35
C LEU A 69 -16.19 -10.66 17.43
N VAL A 70 -16.42 -11.90 17.00
CA VAL A 70 -16.57 -13.04 17.93
C VAL A 70 -15.30 -13.19 18.77
N CYS A 71 -14.12 -13.13 18.16
CA CYS A 71 -12.86 -13.17 18.89
C CYS A 71 -12.72 -12.04 19.91
N MET A 72 -13.14 -10.80 19.58
CA MET A 72 -13.09 -9.69 20.53
C MET A 72 -14.01 -9.92 21.73
N VAL A 73 -15.21 -10.45 21.52
CA VAL A 73 -16.13 -10.83 22.60
C VAL A 73 -15.54 -11.96 23.45
N LEU A 74 -14.94 -12.97 22.85
CA LEU A 74 -14.30 -14.07 23.58
C LEU A 74 -13.14 -13.59 24.44
N VAL A 75 -12.29 -12.71 23.93
CA VAL A 75 -11.19 -12.10 24.70
C VAL A 75 -11.78 -11.27 25.88
N ALA A 76 -12.85 -10.50 25.64
CA ALA A 76 -13.52 -9.76 26.70
C ALA A 76 -14.06 -10.66 27.81
N LEU A 77 -14.73 -11.75 27.44
CA LEU A 77 -15.26 -12.74 28.39
C LEU A 77 -14.14 -13.47 29.16
N ALA A 78 -13.03 -13.78 28.48
CA ALA A 78 -11.88 -14.39 29.12
C ALA A 78 -11.28 -13.50 30.20
N TRP A 79 -11.09 -12.20 29.91
CA TRP A 79 -10.59 -11.22 30.88
C TRP A 79 -11.61 -10.88 31.99
N ALA A 80 -12.92 -10.98 31.72
CA ALA A 80 -13.96 -10.79 32.73
C ALA A 80 -14.12 -11.99 33.68
N SER A 81 -13.68 -13.17 33.28
CA SER A 81 -13.94 -14.42 34.04
C SER A 81 -13.43 -14.43 35.48
N PRO A 82 -12.30 -13.80 35.87
CA PRO A 82 -11.88 -13.74 37.28
C PRO A 82 -12.87 -12.99 38.18
N ALA A 83 -13.59 -12.02 37.67
CA ALA A 83 -14.61 -11.31 38.44
C ALA A 83 -15.74 -12.25 38.87
N LEU A 84 -16.07 -13.27 38.10
CA LEU A 84 -17.15 -14.21 38.35
C LEU A 84 -16.70 -15.45 39.15
N PHE A 85 -15.52 -15.99 38.87
CA PHE A 85 -15.16 -17.34 39.33
C PHE A 85 -13.87 -17.43 40.17
N ALA A 86 -12.97 -16.44 40.05
CA ALA A 86 -11.64 -16.52 40.66
C ALA A 86 -11.47 -15.62 41.87
N LEU A 87 -12.13 -14.46 41.88
CA LEU A 87 -11.95 -13.51 42.99
C LEU A 87 -12.59 -14.06 44.26
N PRO A 88 -11.84 -14.13 45.36
CA PRO A 88 -12.28 -14.65 46.61
C PRO A 88 -13.33 -13.71 47.27
N GLY A 89 -14.07 -14.22 48.26
CA GLY A 89 -15.11 -13.52 48.97
C GLY A 89 -14.73 -12.16 49.59
N GLU A 90 -15.55 -11.62 50.43
CA GLU A 90 -15.57 -10.21 50.89
C GLU A 90 -14.26 -9.66 51.50
N HIS A 91 -13.29 -10.53 51.86
CA HIS A 91 -12.11 -10.13 52.64
C HIS A 91 -10.85 -9.74 51.79
N ASN A 92 -10.92 -9.74 50.45
CA ASN A 92 -9.74 -9.49 49.60
C ASN A 92 -9.89 -8.28 48.64
N VAL A 93 -10.22 -7.13 49.23
CA VAL A 93 -10.39 -5.87 48.46
C VAL A 93 -9.14 -5.50 47.67
N GLU A 94 -7.95 -5.73 48.22
CA GLU A 94 -6.70 -5.43 47.55
C GLU A 94 -6.53 -6.22 46.24
N LEU A 95 -6.83 -7.52 46.24
CA LEU A 95 -6.75 -8.37 45.05
C LEU A 95 -7.77 -7.94 43.99
N ARG A 96 -8.94 -7.49 44.41
CA ARG A 96 -9.96 -6.95 43.48
C ARG A 96 -9.49 -5.65 42.86
N ALA A 97 -8.87 -4.75 43.64
CA ALA A 97 -8.30 -3.52 43.12
C ALA A 97 -7.15 -3.79 42.11
N VAL A 98 -6.25 -4.73 42.39
CA VAL A 98 -5.22 -5.16 41.48
C VAL A 98 -5.80 -5.74 40.19
N TYR A 99 -6.81 -6.60 40.28
CA TYR A 99 -7.50 -7.14 39.13
C TYR A 99 -8.11 -6.03 38.26
N LEU A 100 -8.80 -5.06 38.89
CA LEU A 100 -9.38 -3.93 38.17
C LEU A 100 -8.29 -3.11 37.43
N LEU A 101 -7.13 -2.89 38.02
CA LEU A 101 -6.00 -2.25 37.35
C LEU A 101 -5.54 -3.02 36.12
N PHE A 102 -5.47 -4.36 36.17
CA PHE A 102 -5.16 -5.18 35.00
C PHE A 102 -6.22 -5.08 33.92
N VAL A 103 -7.50 -5.10 34.29
CA VAL A 103 -8.61 -4.91 33.34
C VAL A 103 -8.53 -3.53 32.69
N CYS A 104 -8.29 -2.48 33.45
CA CYS A 104 -8.15 -1.12 32.90
C CYS A 104 -6.92 -1.02 31.98
N GLY A 105 -5.77 -1.58 32.38
CA GLY A 105 -4.57 -1.58 31.56
C GLY A 105 -4.74 -2.32 30.23
N THR A 106 -5.30 -3.52 30.26
CA THR A 106 -5.56 -4.30 29.02
C THR A 106 -6.62 -3.64 28.15
N SER A 107 -7.67 -3.10 28.75
CA SER A 107 -8.71 -2.33 28.07
C SER A 107 -8.16 -1.10 27.34
N ALA A 108 -7.25 -0.35 27.97
CA ALA A 108 -6.60 0.81 27.36
C ALA A 108 -5.77 0.43 26.10
N THR A 109 -5.13 -0.73 26.09
CA THR A 109 -4.38 -1.19 24.89
C THR A 109 -5.31 -1.44 23.69
N TRP A 110 -6.56 -1.82 23.92
CA TRP A 110 -7.53 -2.07 22.86
C TRP A 110 -8.05 -0.78 22.21
N VAL A 111 -7.96 0.37 22.86
CA VAL A 111 -8.27 1.67 22.25
C VAL A 111 -7.46 1.87 20.97
N VAL A 112 -6.14 1.63 21.03
CA VAL A 112 -5.25 1.76 19.87
C VAL A 112 -5.38 0.56 18.93
N GLY A 113 -5.48 -0.65 19.48
CA GLY A 113 -5.58 -1.88 18.68
C GLY A 113 -6.80 -1.94 17.77
N THR A 114 -7.92 -1.36 18.22
CA THR A 114 -9.20 -1.34 17.49
C THR A 114 -9.50 0.00 16.81
N ALA A 115 -8.57 0.96 16.82
CA ALA A 115 -8.77 2.33 16.36
C ALA A 115 -9.36 2.45 14.94
N ALA A 116 -9.01 1.53 14.04
CA ALA A 116 -9.54 1.54 12.67
C ALA A 116 -11.02 1.11 12.56
N ARG A 117 -11.59 0.50 13.59
CA ARG A 117 -12.96 -0.07 13.57
C ARG A 117 -13.67 0.05 14.92
N ARG A 118 -14.57 1.00 15.04
CA ARG A 118 -15.35 1.26 16.26
C ARG A 118 -16.07 0.03 16.80
N LEU A 119 -16.63 -0.79 15.92
CA LEU A 119 -17.39 -1.97 16.32
C LEU A 119 -16.54 -2.98 17.11
N TYR A 120 -15.26 -3.13 16.80
CA TYR A 120 -14.34 -4.01 17.54
C TYR A 120 -14.05 -3.48 18.95
N PHE A 121 -13.92 -2.16 19.09
CA PHE A 121 -13.79 -1.53 20.40
C PHE A 121 -15.00 -1.85 21.27
N TYR A 122 -16.20 -1.55 20.80
CA TYR A 122 -17.42 -1.79 21.59
C TYR A 122 -17.66 -3.28 21.88
N ALA A 123 -17.37 -4.17 20.92
CA ALA A 123 -17.49 -5.61 21.11
C ALA A 123 -16.54 -6.16 22.19
N SER A 124 -15.38 -5.53 22.40
CA SER A 124 -14.45 -5.91 23.46
C SER A 124 -14.77 -5.24 24.80
N GLN A 125 -15.14 -3.96 24.79
CA GLN A 125 -15.27 -3.19 26.02
C GLN A 125 -16.60 -3.44 26.75
N ILE A 126 -17.71 -3.52 26.01
CA ILE A 126 -19.04 -3.62 26.62
C ILE A 126 -19.17 -4.90 27.46
N PRO A 127 -18.91 -6.11 26.94
CA PRO A 127 -19.04 -7.34 27.75
C PRO A 127 -18.08 -7.34 28.93
N LEU A 128 -16.82 -6.92 28.74
CA LEU A 128 -15.83 -6.87 29.80
C LEU A 128 -16.27 -6.00 30.95
N LEU A 129 -16.57 -4.74 30.68
CA LEU A 129 -16.85 -3.75 31.70
C LEU A 129 -18.23 -3.93 32.35
N LEU A 130 -19.23 -4.46 31.61
CA LEU A 130 -20.52 -4.84 32.19
C LEU A 130 -20.36 -5.95 33.22
N ILE A 131 -19.64 -7.01 32.92
CA ILE A 131 -19.44 -8.16 33.81
C ILE A 131 -18.66 -7.73 35.04
N VAL A 132 -17.52 -7.03 34.84
CA VAL A 132 -16.69 -6.55 35.97
C VAL A 132 -17.43 -5.53 36.81
N GLY A 133 -18.09 -4.56 36.21
CA GLY A 133 -18.89 -3.55 36.88
C GLY A 133 -20.02 -4.16 37.70
N ALA A 134 -20.79 -5.09 37.11
CA ALA A 134 -21.88 -5.77 37.82
C ALA A 134 -21.33 -6.65 38.98
N ALA A 135 -20.31 -7.45 38.76
CA ALA A 135 -19.69 -8.29 39.79
C ALA A 135 -19.20 -7.45 41.01
N PHE A 136 -18.63 -6.27 40.74
CA PHE A 136 -18.09 -5.39 41.75
C PHE A 136 -19.21 -4.62 42.50
N THR A 137 -20.20 -4.10 41.78
CA THR A 137 -21.32 -3.39 42.40
C THR A 137 -22.23 -4.29 43.26
N LEU A 138 -22.34 -5.57 42.90
CA LEU A 138 -23.10 -6.57 43.63
C LEU A 138 -22.32 -7.18 44.81
N SER A 139 -21.04 -6.83 45.00
CA SER A 139 -20.24 -7.35 46.11
C SER A 139 -20.71 -6.75 47.45
N GLY A 140 -20.49 -7.51 48.54
CA GLY A 140 -20.95 -7.11 49.88
C GLY A 140 -20.15 -5.96 50.50
N ASP A 141 -18.90 -5.75 50.12
CA ASP A 141 -18.06 -4.74 50.70
C ASP A 141 -18.20 -3.36 50.03
N ARG A 142 -18.09 -2.31 50.87
CA ARG A 142 -18.29 -0.92 50.44
C ARG A 142 -17.27 -0.45 49.42
N VAL A 143 -16.00 -0.84 49.55
CA VAL A 143 -14.91 -0.36 48.70
C VAL A 143 -15.03 -0.98 47.30
N THR A 144 -15.28 -2.28 47.21
CA THR A 144 -15.50 -2.95 45.91
C THR A 144 -16.70 -2.40 45.17
N ARG A 145 -17.81 -2.08 45.91
CA ARG A 145 -18.97 -1.42 45.27
C ARG A 145 -18.62 -0.06 44.69
N LEU A 146 -17.84 0.75 45.39
CA LEU A 146 -17.39 2.05 44.88
C LEU A 146 -16.50 1.89 43.64
N LEU A 147 -15.61 0.89 43.64
CA LEU A 147 -14.83 0.55 42.46
C LEU A 147 -15.70 0.12 41.28
N GLY A 148 -16.76 -0.68 41.55
CA GLY A 148 -17.73 -1.06 40.52
C GLY A 148 -18.44 0.14 39.90
N LEU A 149 -18.84 1.10 40.73
CA LEU A 149 -19.51 2.35 40.31
C LEU A 149 -18.59 3.26 39.48
N SER A 150 -17.25 3.12 39.57
CA SER A 150 -16.29 3.86 38.73
C SER A 150 -16.19 3.32 37.31
N VAL A 151 -16.60 2.09 37.06
CA VAL A 151 -16.47 1.42 35.75
C VAL A 151 -17.19 2.16 34.61
N PRO A 152 -18.45 2.67 34.79
CA PRO A 152 -19.09 3.47 33.75
C PRO A 152 -18.32 4.75 33.39
N ILE A 153 -17.75 5.43 34.39
CA ILE A 153 -16.92 6.62 34.15
C ILE A 153 -15.69 6.27 33.32
N TYR A 154 -15.01 5.19 33.71
CA TYR A 154 -13.89 4.66 32.94
C TYR A 154 -14.28 4.34 31.48
N PHE A 155 -15.43 3.68 31.27
CA PHE A 155 -15.94 3.38 29.92
C PHE A 155 -16.15 4.65 29.09
N ILE A 156 -16.75 5.70 29.67
CA ILE A 156 -16.97 6.97 28.97
C ILE A 156 -15.63 7.59 28.55
N VAL A 157 -14.65 7.61 29.43
CA VAL A 157 -13.31 8.13 29.13
C VAL A 157 -12.64 7.32 28.01
N MET A 158 -12.70 5.99 28.07
CA MET A 158 -12.11 5.13 27.05
C MET A 158 -12.84 5.25 25.70
N ALA A 159 -14.17 5.40 25.70
CA ALA A 159 -14.95 5.61 24.49
C ALA A 159 -14.65 6.97 23.85
N SER A 160 -14.47 8.02 24.63
CA SER A 160 -14.06 9.34 24.16
C SER A 160 -12.67 9.29 23.54
N LEU A 161 -11.69 8.70 24.24
CA LEU A 161 -10.34 8.52 23.74
C LEU A 161 -10.31 7.69 22.45
N HIS A 162 -11.07 6.59 22.40
CA HIS A 162 -11.20 5.78 21.19
C HIS A 162 -11.80 6.58 20.03
N HIS A 163 -12.79 7.45 20.29
CA HIS A 163 -13.38 8.31 19.26
C HIS A 163 -12.33 9.23 18.61
N GLU A 164 -11.49 9.87 19.42
CA GLU A 164 -10.42 10.74 18.95
C GLU A 164 -9.36 9.96 18.15
N VAL A 165 -8.85 8.87 18.72
CA VAL A 165 -7.86 8.02 18.06
C VAL A 165 -8.39 7.42 16.75
N HIS A 166 -9.67 7.02 16.74
CA HIS A 166 -10.34 6.55 15.52
C HIS A 166 -10.36 7.63 14.43
N GLY A 167 -10.74 8.87 14.80
CA GLY A 167 -10.75 10.01 13.88
C GLY A 167 -9.38 10.24 13.23
N VAL A 168 -8.33 10.30 14.05
CA VAL A 168 -6.94 10.47 13.56
C VAL A 168 -6.51 9.33 12.64
N VAL A 169 -6.77 8.08 13.02
CA VAL A 169 -6.38 6.91 12.21
C VAL A 169 -7.12 6.87 10.88
N VAL A 170 -8.42 7.16 10.87
CA VAL A 170 -9.22 7.16 9.64
C VAL A 170 -8.80 8.29 8.72
N SER A 171 -8.59 9.51 9.24
CA SER A 171 -8.14 10.64 8.42
C SER A 171 -6.75 10.40 7.83
N GLU A 172 -5.82 9.81 8.58
CA GLU A 172 -4.50 9.43 8.09
C GLU A 172 -4.57 8.40 6.96
N LEU A 173 -5.45 7.39 7.08
CA LEU A 173 -5.66 6.39 6.03
C LEU A 173 -6.24 7.01 4.76
N GLN A 174 -7.22 7.90 4.88
CA GLN A 174 -7.83 8.61 3.76
C GLN A 174 -6.82 9.54 3.07
N LEU A 175 -6.01 10.25 3.84
CA LEU A 175 -4.96 11.12 3.29
C LEU A 175 -3.91 10.33 2.51
N ARG A 176 -3.52 9.14 3.01
CA ARG A 176 -2.58 8.26 2.28
C ARG A 176 -3.17 7.78 0.96
N GLU A 177 -4.43 7.32 0.97
CA GLU A 177 -5.12 6.86 -0.23
C GLU A 177 -5.20 7.97 -1.28
N HIS A 178 -5.60 9.19 -0.86
CA HIS A 178 -5.65 10.34 -1.73
C HIS A 178 -4.27 10.75 -2.28
N ASN A 179 -3.22 10.70 -1.44
CA ASN A 179 -1.85 10.96 -1.89
C ASN A 179 -1.36 9.93 -2.92
N ASP A 180 -1.67 8.65 -2.72
CA ASP A 180 -1.28 7.59 -3.66
C ASP A 180 -1.96 7.78 -5.01
N GLU A 181 -3.26 8.12 -5.04
CA GLU A 181 -4.01 8.45 -6.26
C GLU A 181 -3.44 9.68 -6.97
N THR A 182 -3.18 10.76 -6.23
CA THR A 182 -2.61 12.01 -6.78
C THR A 182 -1.22 11.77 -7.36
N ASN A 183 -0.37 11.02 -6.68
CA ASN A 183 0.96 10.65 -7.18
C ASN A 183 0.88 9.79 -8.46
N ALA A 184 -0.09 8.88 -8.57
CA ALA A 184 -0.31 8.10 -9.78
C ALA A 184 -0.71 8.99 -10.95
N GLN A 185 -1.63 9.93 -10.73
CA GLN A 185 -2.06 10.91 -11.75
C GLN A 185 -0.91 11.82 -12.20
N LEU A 186 -0.10 12.32 -11.27
CA LEU A 186 1.07 13.15 -11.58
C LEU A 186 2.10 12.39 -12.42
N ARG A 187 2.37 11.11 -12.11
CA ARG A 187 3.28 10.29 -12.89
C ARG A 187 2.77 10.07 -14.31
N ASP A 188 1.47 9.80 -14.48
CA ASP A 188 0.86 9.62 -15.81
C ASP A 188 0.90 10.93 -16.62
N ALA A 189 0.52 12.06 -16.01
CA ALA A 189 0.60 13.37 -16.63
C ALA A 189 2.04 13.73 -17.04
N ASN A 190 3.02 13.49 -16.16
CA ASN A 190 4.43 13.72 -16.46
C ASN A 190 4.94 12.84 -17.59
N ALA A 191 4.56 11.55 -17.60
CA ALA A 191 4.93 10.64 -18.69
C ALA A 191 4.36 11.09 -20.04
N LYS A 192 3.12 11.62 -20.06
CA LYS A 192 2.51 12.22 -21.26
C LYS A 192 3.24 13.47 -21.72
N LEU A 193 3.61 14.35 -20.79
CA LEU A 193 4.40 15.56 -21.12
C LEU A 193 5.77 15.22 -21.68
N VAL A 194 6.48 14.28 -21.07
CA VAL A 194 7.78 13.78 -21.56
C VAL A 194 7.65 13.17 -22.96
N ARG A 195 6.62 12.38 -23.20
CA ARG A 195 6.38 11.82 -24.55
C ARG A 195 6.16 12.92 -25.58
N ARG A 196 5.32 13.93 -25.28
CA ARG A 196 5.09 15.06 -26.18
C ARG A 196 6.34 15.89 -26.41
N ALA A 197 7.14 16.10 -25.37
CA ALA A 197 8.37 16.89 -25.46
C ALA A 197 9.49 16.19 -26.28
N LEU A 198 9.47 14.85 -26.39
CA LEU A 198 10.55 14.07 -27.02
C LEU A 198 10.13 13.33 -28.29
N ARG A 199 8.85 13.42 -28.70
CA ARG A 199 8.35 12.75 -29.88
C ARG A 199 7.78 13.75 -30.89
N ASP A 200 7.91 13.41 -32.18
CA ASP A 200 7.17 14.08 -33.24
C ASP A 200 5.72 13.64 -33.24
N GLU A 201 4.79 14.59 -33.21
CA GLU A 201 3.35 14.30 -33.06
C GLU A 201 2.73 13.55 -34.26
N LEU A 202 3.28 13.75 -35.46
CA LEU A 202 2.78 13.12 -36.69
C LEU A 202 3.26 11.67 -36.81
N THR A 203 4.57 11.46 -36.70
CA THR A 203 5.20 10.18 -37.00
C THR A 203 5.45 9.30 -35.77
N GLY A 204 5.36 9.88 -34.55
CA GLY A 204 5.68 9.18 -33.30
C GLY A 204 7.19 8.90 -33.10
N LEU A 205 8.04 9.29 -34.05
CA LEU A 205 9.48 9.17 -33.97
C LEU A 205 10.07 10.07 -32.89
N ALA A 206 11.36 9.92 -32.58
CA ALA A 206 12.09 10.91 -31.80
C ALA A 206 12.04 12.27 -32.52
N ASN A 207 11.82 13.34 -31.76
CA ASN A 207 11.91 14.70 -32.30
C ASN A 207 13.36 15.23 -32.21
N ARG A 208 13.58 16.45 -32.66
CA ARG A 208 14.89 17.11 -32.60
C ARG A 208 15.51 17.11 -31.20
N ALA A 209 14.74 17.37 -30.15
CA ALA A 209 15.24 17.42 -28.78
C ALA A 209 15.71 16.03 -28.30
N ALA A 210 14.89 15.02 -28.53
CA ALA A 210 15.25 13.63 -28.22
C ALA A 210 16.45 13.14 -29.01
N PHE A 211 16.55 13.50 -30.31
CA PHE A 211 17.68 13.11 -31.15
C PHE A 211 19.00 13.67 -30.62
N VAL A 212 19.05 14.96 -30.25
CA VAL A 212 20.27 15.60 -29.73
C VAL A 212 20.74 14.93 -28.43
N ASP A 213 19.82 14.63 -27.52
CA ASP A 213 20.13 13.93 -26.26
C ASP A 213 20.66 12.51 -26.49
N LEU A 214 20.02 11.75 -27.40
CA LEU A 214 20.47 10.41 -27.78
C LEU A 214 21.84 10.44 -28.46
N LEU A 215 22.11 11.40 -29.36
CA LEU A 215 23.38 11.57 -30.02
C LEU A 215 24.52 11.88 -29.03
N GLN A 216 24.26 12.76 -28.05
CA GLN A 216 25.25 13.08 -27.02
C GLN A 216 25.66 11.85 -26.22
N ARG A 217 24.68 11.03 -25.84
CA ARG A 217 24.92 9.75 -25.12
C ARG A 217 25.70 8.76 -25.98
N ALA A 218 25.27 8.54 -27.22
CA ALA A 218 25.94 7.61 -28.14
C ALA A 218 27.41 8.02 -28.41
N VAL A 219 27.70 9.31 -28.54
CA VAL A 219 29.07 9.83 -28.68
C VAL A 219 29.89 9.59 -27.40
N GLY A 220 29.29 9.74 -26.22
CA GLY A 220 29.92 9.41 -24.93
C GLY A 220 30.32 7.92 -24.87
N ASP A 221 29.33 7.04 -25.11
CA ASP A 221 29.51 5.60 -25.07
C ASP A 221 30.54 5.11 -26.14
N ALA A 222 30.51 5.71 -27.32
CA ALA A 222 31.46 5.36 -28.39
C ALA A 222 32.92 5.68 -28.02
N ARG A 223 33.15 6.81 -27.32
CA ARG A 223 34.48 7.16 -26.80
C ARG A 223 35.01 6.17 -25.77
N GLU A 224 34.13 5.67 -24.91
CA GLU A 224 34.50 4.70 -23.86
C GLU A 224 34.79 3.32 -24.44
N HIS A 225 34.04 2.90 -25.48
CA HIS A 225 34.13 1.54 -26.03
C HIS A 225 34.91 1.44 -27.34
N GLY A 226 35.46 2.55 -27.86
CA GLY A 226 36.23 2.55 -29.10
C GLY A 226 35.39 2.23 -30.35
N THR A 227 34.10 2.53 -30.32
CA THR A 227 33.16 2.36 -31.45
C THR A 227 32.93 3.70 -32.14
N MET A 228 32.21 3.68 -33.28
CA MET A 228 31.84 4.88 -34.02
C MET A 228 30.33 5.11 -33.99
N VAL A 229 29.94 6.36 -34.10
CA VAL A 229 28.55 6.81 -34.27
C VAL A 229 28.40 7.38 -35.66
N GLY A 230 27.37 6.98 -36.39
CA GLY A 230 27.02 7.55 -37.69
C GLY A 230 25.74 8.37 -37.58
N VAL A 231 25.68 9.47 -38.31
CA VAL A 231 24.46 10.26 -38.48
C VAL A 231 24.14 10.30 -39.97
N LEU A 232 22.98 9.80 -40.35
CA LEU A 232 22.42 9.95 -41.67
C LEU A 232 21.30 11.00 -41.62
N TYR A 233 21.38 11.96 -42.54
CA TYR A 233 20.37 12.98 -42.71
C TYR A 233 19.76 12.87 -44.09
N PHE A 234 18.42 12.92 -44.18
CA PHE A 234 17.71 12.92 -45.44
C PHE A 234 16.42 13.71 -45.37
N ASP A 235 15.97 14.24 -46.48
CA ASP A 235 14.69 14.93 -46.61
C ASP A 235 13.84 14.27 -47.72
N VAL A 236 12.54 14.58 -47.72
CA VAL A 236 11.60 14.01 -48.70
C VAL A 236 11.44 14.96 -49.86
N ASP A 237 12.09 14.60 -50.96
CA ASP A 237 12.02 15.38 -52.20
C ASP A 237 10.57 15.63 -52.64
N ARG A 238 10.29 16.87 -52.99
CA ARG A 238 9.00 17.30 -53.54
C ARG A 238 7.79 17.06 -52.67
N LEU A 239 7.91 16.95 -51.36
CA LEU A 239 6.77 16.84 -50.46
C LEU A 239 5.77 18.01 -50.65
N LYS A 240 6.26 19.20 -50.96
CA LYS A 240 5.42 20.35 -51.29
C LYS A 240 4.53 20.09 -52.51
N VAL A 241 5.02 19.44 -53.55
CA VAL A 241 4.20 19.10 -54.72
C VAL A 241 3.10 18.13 -54.38
N VAL A 242 3.36 17.15 -53.53
CA VAL A 242 2.35 16.23 -52.99
C VAL A 242 1.30 16.97 -52.21
N ASN A 243 1.69 17.86 -51.32
CA ASN A 243 0.80 18.68 -50.52
C ASN A 243 -0.09 19.59 -51.38
N ASP A 244 0.52 20.27 -52.34
CA ASP A 244 -0.21 21.19 -53.24
C ASP A 244 -1.16 20.47 -54.20
N SER A 245 -0.87 19.22 -54.59
CA SER A 245 -1.64 18.44 -55.55
C SER A 245 -2.71 17.56 -54.90
N LEU A 246 -2.40 16.94 -53.74
CA LEU A 246 -3.22 15.91 -53.09
C LEU A 246 -3.71 16.32 -51.67
N GLY A 247 -3.28 17.48 -51.20
CA GLY A 247 -3.64 18.00 -49.91
C GLY A 247 -2.68 17.55 -48.78
N HIS A 248 -2.62 18.35 -47.72
CA HIS A 248 -1.70 18.13 -46.57
C HIS A 248 -1.93 16.77 -45.88
N ALA A 249 -3.18 16.29 -45.82
CA ALA A 249 -3.46 14.97 -45.22
C ALA A 249 -2.74 13.82 -45.94
N THR A 250 -2.59 13.92 -47.28
CA THR A 250 -1.86 12.91 -48.08
C THR A 250 -0.36 13.02 -47.85
N GLY A 251 0.17 14.24 -47.72
CA GLY A 251 1.58 14.44 -47.36
C GLY A 251 1.90 13.93 -45.95
N ASP A 252 0.99 14.15 -45.00
CA ASP A 252 1.13 13.62 -43.65
C ASP A 252 1.13 12.07 -43.63
N MET A 253 0.23 11.44 -44.38
CA MET A 253 0.24 9.97 -44.55
C MET A 253 1.53 9.47 -45.19
N LEU A 254 2.06 10.15 -46.20
CA LEU A 254 3.33 9.83 -46.80
C LEU A 254 4.47 9.89 -45.79
N LEU A 255 4.55 10.91 -44.97
CA LEU A 255 5.57 11.05 -43.92
C LEU A 255 5.49 9.91 -42.89
N VAL A 256 4.28 9.51 -42.50
CA VAL A 256 4.06 8.37 -41.59
C VAL A 256 4.53 7.05 -42.25
N GLN A 257 4.16 6.81 -43.50
CA GLN A 257 4.59 5.60 -44.20
C GLN A 257 6.13 5.54 -44.41
N ILE A 258 6.77 6.68 -44.69
CA ILE A 258 8.22 6.79 -44.73
C ILE A 258 8.83 6.43 -43.37
N ALA A 259 8.31 6.99 -42.31
CA ALA A 259 8.78 6.71 -40.95
C ALA A 259 8.68 5.22 -40.61
N GLU A 260 7.54 4.58 -40.90
CA GLU A 260 7.32 3.15 -40.66
C GLU A 260 8.26 2.28 -41.48
N ARG A 261 8.39 2.56 -42.82
CA ARG A 261 9.23 1.79 -43.74
C ARG A 261 10.71 1.83 -43.33
N VAL A 262 11.21 3.02 -42.98
CA VAL A 262 12.60 3.17 -42.53
C VAL A 262 12.81 2.55 -41.15
N HIS A 263 11.86 2.73 -40.24
CA HIS A 263 11.95 2.16 -38.90
C HIS A 263 12.06 0.64 -38.89
N GLN A 264 11.35 -0.06 -39.79
CA GLN A 264 11.42 -1.53 -39.92
C GLN A 264 12.77 -2.06 -40.34
N MET A 265 13.64 -1.22 -40.93
CA MET A 265 14.98 -1.61 -41.38
C MET A 265 16.05 -1.36 -40.33
N LEU A 266 15.74 -0.66 -39.26
CA LEU A 266 16.70 -0.29 -38.22
C LEU A 266 16.98 -1.43 -37.27
N ARG A 267 18.21 -1.46 -36.76
CA ARG A 267 18.56 -2.30 -35.60
C ARG A 267 17.94 -1.73 -34.34
N THR A 268 17.86 -2.50 -33.28
CA THR A 268 17.38 -2.06 -31.97
C THR A 268 18.24 -0.97 -31.32
N THR A 269 19.49 -0.83 -31.77
CA THR A 269 20.44 0.20 -31.32
C THR A 269 20.33 1.50 -32.10
N ASP A 270 19.75 1.46 -33.31
CA ASP A 270 19.66 2.62 -34.19
C ASP A 270 18.37 3.43 -33.86
N VAL A 271 18.42 4.73 -34.08
CA VAL A 271 17.28 5.60 -33.82
C VAL A 271 16.94 6.39 -35.06
N LEU A 272 15.66 6.40 -35.44
CA LEU A 272 15.11 7.31 -36.45
C LEU A 272 14.43 8.47 -35.74
N ALA A 273 14.68 9.68 -36.20
CA ALA A 273 14.07 10.90 -35.71
C ALA A 273 13.56 11.74 -36.88
N ARG A 274 12.51 12.54 -36.60
CA ARG A 274 12.06 13.59 -37.52
C ARG A 274 12.34 14.95 -36.87
N LEU A 275 13.09 15.79 -37.58
CA LEU A 275 13.53 17.10 -37.04
C LEU A 275 12.50 18.19 -37.28
N GLY A 276 11.61 17.99 -38.25
CA GLY A 276 10.52 18.91 -38.64
C GLY A 276 10.29 18.87 -40.14
N GLY A 277 9.09 19.22 -40.60
CA GLY A 277 8.77 19.23 -42.03
C GLY A 277 9.00 17.88 -42.71
N ASP A 278 9.88 17.88 -43.70
CA ASP A 278 10.32 16.74 -44.50
C ASP A 278 11.68 16.15 -44.04
N GLU A 279 12.27 16.71 -42.98
CA GLU A 279 13.61 16.35 -42.50
C GLU A 279 13.61 15.16 -41.56
N PHE A 280 14.32 14.10 -41.90
CA PHE A 280 14.57 12.92 -41.08
C PHE A 280 16.05 12.77 -40.79
N THR A 281 16.37 12.16 -39.67
CA THR A 281 17.73 11.82 -39.30
C THR A 281 17.78 10.46 -38.63
N MET A 282 18.88 9.73 -38.85
CA MET A 282 19.12 8.45 -38.23
C MET A 282 20.40 8.51 -37.41
N LEU A 283 20.35 8.01 -36.21
CA LEU A 283 21.51 7.75 -35.37
C LEU A 283 21.85 6.27 -35.48
N LEU A 284 23.04 5.98 -35.98
CA LEU A 284 23.58 4.63 -36.09
C LEU A 284 24.61 4.45 -34.97
N ASP A 285 24.26 3.63 -33.99
CA ASP A 285 25.12 3.37 -32.84
C ASP A 285 26.02 2.16 -33.04
N LYS A 286 27.19 2.17 -32.39
CA LYS A 286 28.14 1.05 -32.34
C LYS A 286 28.59 0.55 -33.72
N LEU A 287 28.85 1.47 -34.65
CA LEU A 287 29.43 1.14 -35.94
C LEU A 287 30.88 0.70 -35.77
N ARG A 288 31.28 -0.29 -36.59
CA ARG A 288 32.68 -0.80 -36.65
C ARG A 288 33.49 -0.13 -37.76
N SER A 289 32.83 0.38 -38.79
CA SER A 289 33.45 1.06 -39.91
C SER A 289 32.48 2.06 -40.58
N ASN A 290 33.04 3.03 -41.31
CA ASN A 290 32.24 3.94 -42.14
C ASN A 290 31.47 3.19 -43.24
N ALA A 291 31.98 2.04 -43.72
CA ALA A 291 31.29 1.25 -44.73
C ALA A 291 29.94 0.71 -44.26
N GLU A 292 29.77 0.41 -42.95
CA GLU A 292 28.47 0.00 -42.41
C GLU A 292 27.43 1.10 -42.58
N ALA A 293 27.80 2.37 -42.33
CA ALA A 293 26.88 3.50 -42.49
C ALA A 293 26.45 3.68 -43.97
N VAL A 294 27.38 3.49 -44.90
CA VAL A 294 27.10 3.57 -46.35
C VAL A 294 26.11 2.46 -46.76
N VAL A 295 26.34 1.23 -46.33
CA VAL A 295 25.42 0.11 -46.63
C VAL A 295 24.00 0.37 -46.07
N ILE A 296 23.89 0.97 -44.89
CA ILE A 296 22.58 1.33 -44.31
C ILE A 296 21.93 2.43 -45.14
N ALA A 297 22.70 3.46 -45.54
CA ALA A 297 22.19 4.56 -46.36
C ALA A 297 21.67 4.04 -47.72
N GLU A 298 22.43 3.17 -48.40
CA GLU A 298 22.03 2.55 -49.66
C GLU A 298 20.75 1.72 -49.49
N ARG A 299 20.65 0.95 -48.42
CA ARG A 299 19.44 0.18 -48.12
C ARG A 299 18.20 1.06 -47.89
N VAL A 300 18.38 2.20 -47.21
CA VAL A 300 17.31 3.19 -47.06
C VAL A 300 16.88 3.76 -48.39
N LEU A 301 17.81 4.19 -49.26
CA LEU A 301 17.51 4.69 -50.58
C LEU A 301 16.80 3.63 -51.46
N GLN A 302 17.26 2.39 -51.39
CA GLN A 302 16.64 1.27 -52.13
C GLN A 302 15.18 1.04 -51.70
N SER A 303 14.86 1.27 -50.43
CA SER A 303 13.51 1.08 -49.93
C SER A 303 12.49 2.10 -50.47
N PHE A 304 12.96 3.20 -51.02
CA PHE A 304 12.13 4.23 -51.64
C PHE A 304 11.84 3.98 -53.13
N VAL A 305 12.42 2.94 -53.72
CA VAL A 305 12.12 2.53 -55.10
C VAL A 305 10.69 2.00 -55.22
N ASP A 306 10.21 1.30 -54.19
CA ASP A 306 8.84 0.81 -54.15
C ASP A 306 7.85 1.97 -53.82
N PRO A 307 6.75 2.09 -54.56
CA PRO A 307 5.80 3.16 -54.34
C PRO A 307 5.18 3.10 -52.92
N PHE A 308 4.79 4.26 -52.42
CA PHE A 308 3.98 4.38 -51.23
C PHE A 308 2.48 4.24 -51.61
N MET A 309 1.72 3.46 -50.87
CA MET A 309 0.32 3.21 -51.12
C MET A 309 -0.60 4.02 -50.20
#